data_ee67cc255fec50b12491f4cad8840820
#
_entry.id   ee67cc255fec50b12491f4cad8840820
#
_cell.length_a   1.000
_cell.length_b   1.000
_cell.length_c   1.000
_cell.angle_alpha   90.00
_cell.angle_beta   90.00
_cell.angle_gamma   90.00
#
_symmetry.space_group_name_H-M   'P 1'
#
loop_
_entity.id
_entity.type
_entity.pdbx_description
1 polymer ?
#
loop_
_entity_poly.entity_id
_entity_poly.type
_entity_poly.pdbx_seq_one_letter_code
_entity_poly.pdbx_strand_id
1 'polypeptide(L)'
;GFFYDVLSMPDGRYIPVKVRSLVGLSTLFATLVLKKDMLDKVPDFHRRLKWFQQYREKNQQYLVIEELNDHDDILLSLVPKSRLEKLMKALLDENEFLSPGGIRSISKIHEHGYSVDIDGQEFGLDYQPAEGTSALFGGNSNWRGPVWMPMNYLLVQALQTLYEYHNDELQVELPTGSGNKANLGEVSNDLAKRLVSIFEKDTNGMRPANMDHPVYQHNEHFKDLVLFYEYFHGDNSRGVGASHQTGWTGVVAELINKLNKTEVKKMNKKKHEMVM
;
A
#
# COMPACT_ATOMS: atom_id res chain seq x y z
N GLY A 1 7.97 7.90 13.09
CA GLY A 1 6.56 7.78 12.72
C GLY A 1 6.16 6.41 12.20
N PHE A 2 7.10 5.51 11.86
CA PHE A 2 6.80 4.16 11.37
C PHE A 2 6.32 3.25 12.52
N PHE A 3 5.48 2.25 12.21
CA PHE A 3 5.07 1.23 13.18
C PHE A 3 6.05 0.05 13.09
N TYR A 4 6.55 -0.39 14.23
CA TYR A 4 7.49 -1.50 14.34
C TYR A 4 6.92 -2.59 15.24
N ASP A 5 7.30 -3.81 14.94
CA ASP A 5 6.99 -4.95 15.80
C ASP A 5 7.76 -4.86 17.12
N VAL A 6 7.17 -5.44 18.16
CA VAL A 6 7.80 -5.55 19.48
C VAL A 6 7.73 -7.00 19.93
N LEU A 7 8.90 -7.59 20.16
CA LEU A 7 9.00 -8.91 20.73
C LEU A 7 8.82 -8.83 22.25
N SER A 8 7.80 -9.51 22.77
CA SER A 8 7.58 -9.65 24.22
C SER A 8 8.27 -10.92 24.71
N MET A 9 9.21 -10.76 25.63
CA MET A 9 9.98 -11.85 26.20
C MET A 9 9.27 -12.43 27.44
N PRO A 10 9.48 -13.73 27.78
CA PRO A 10 8.89 -14.37 28.96
C PRO A 10 9.28 -13.71 30.30
N ASP A 11 10.43 -13.05 30.35
CA ASP A 11 10.95 -12.31 31.51
C ASP A 11 10.38 -10.88 31.64
N GLY A 12 9.45 -10.49 30.74
CA GLY A 12 8.79 -9.19 30.75
C GLY A 12 9.55 -8.09 29.99
N ARG A 13 10.70 -8.39 29.38
CA ARG A 13 11.38 -7.42 28.48
C ARG A 13 10.63 -7.26 27.18
N TYR A 14 10.76 -6.09 26.58
CA TYR A 14 10.24 -5.74 25.26
C TYR A 14 11.40 -5.34 24.33
N ILE A 15 11.58 -6.06 23.24
CA ILE A 15 12.63 -5.80 22.26
C ILE A 15 11.98 -5.23 20.99
N PRO A 16 12.20 -3.94 20.63
CA PRO A 16 11.71 -3.39 19.39
C PRO A 16 12.43 -4.00 18.19
N VAL A 17 11.69 -4.58 17.26
CA VAL A 17 12.19 -5.11 15.99
C VAL A 17 12.02 -4.04 14.93
N LYS A 18 13.09 -3.27 14.66
CA LYS A 18 13.05 -2.07 13.80
C LYS A 18 13.12 -2.40 12.30
N VAL A 19 12.44 -3.45 11.89
CA VAL A 19 12.30 -3.79 10.47
C VAL A 19 11.22 -2.91 9.84
N ARG A 20 11.55 -2.19 8.79
CA ARG A 20 10.56 -1.48 7.96
C ARG A 20 9.96 -2.45 6.96
N SER A 21 8.81 -2.98 7.30
CA SER A 21 8.06 -3.93 6.48
C SER A 21 6.65 -3.46 6.18
N LEU A 22 6.01 -4.13 5.25
CA LEU A 22 4.60 -3.92 4.90
C LEU A 22 3.66 -4.11 6.11
N VAL A 23 4.06 -4.90 7.11
CA VAL A 23 3.30 -5.05 8.37
C VAL A 23 3.11 -3.70 9.06
N GLY A 24 4.15 -2.88 9.14
CA GLY A 24 4.05 -1.53 9.70
C GLY A 24 3.16 -0.58 8.89
N LEU A 25 2.96 -0.85 7.59
CA LEU A 25 2.06 -0.11 6.70
C LEU A 25 0.62 -0.63 6.74
N SER A 26 0.40 -1.88 7.18
CA SER A 26 -0.93 -2.51 7.22
C SER A 26 -1.91 -1.81 8.17
N THR A 27 -1.41 -0.99 9.08
CA THR A 27 -2.23 -0.10 9.92
C THR A 27 -3.11 0.85 9.11
N LEU A 28 -2.71 1.18 7.87
CA LEU A 28 -3.48 1.98 6.92
C LEU A 28 -4.75 1.27 6.44
N PHE A 29 -4.79 -0.08 6.45
CA PHE A 29 -5.95 -0.84 6.00
C PHE A 29 -7.15 -0.69 6.93
N ALA A 30 -6.90 -0.39 8.21
CA ALA A 30 -7.94 -0.16 9.21
C ALA A 30 -8.46 1.29 9.14
N THR A 31 -9.06 1.64 8.01
CA THR A 31 -9.55 2.98 7.72
C THR A 31 -10.98 2.92 7.19
N LEU A 32 -11.87 3.72 7.78
CA LEU A 32 -13.27 3.83 7.36
C LEU A 32 -13.76 5.26 7.55
N VAL A 33 -14.45 5.80 6.55
CA VAL A 33 -15.13 7.10 6.64
C VAL A 33 -16.63 6.86 6.86
N LEU A 34 -17.13 7.36 7.96
CA LEU A 34 -18.56 7.37 8.28
C LEU A 34 -19.14 8.70 7.79
N LYS A 35 -19.86 8.65 6.69
CA LYS A 35 -20.51 9.82 6.10
C LYS A 35 -21.64 10.35 6.99
N LYS A 36 -21.77 11.68 7.09
CA LYS A 36 -22.81 12.32 7.89
C LYS A 36 -24.21 11.83 7.54
N ASP A 37 -24.54 11.74 6.26
CA ASP A 37 -25.84 11.30 5.79
C ASP A 37 -26.20 9.85 6.19
N MET A 38 -25.19 9.00 6.39
CA MET A 38 -25.34 7.64 6.96
C MET A 38 -25.59 7.72 8.47
N LEU A 39 -24.83 8.54 9.18
CA LEU A 39 -24.93 8.70 10.64
C LEU A 39 -26.30 9.29 11.01
N ASP A 40 -26.83 10.20 10.21
CA ASP A 40 -28.15 10.79 10.41
C ASP A 40 -29.31 9.76 10.29
N LYS A 41 -29.11 8.69 9.50
CA LYS A 41 -30.07 7.57 9.37
C LYS A 41 -30.01 6.57 10.54
N VAL A 42 -28.94 6.60 11.33
CA VAL A 42 -28.72 5.67 12.46
C VAL A 42 -28.35 6.42 13.74
N PRO A 43 -29.25 7.27 14.29
CA PRO A 43 -28.92 8.17 15.40
C PRO A 43 -28.53 7.45 16.68
N ASP A 44 -29.04 6.25 16.93
CA ASP A 44 -28.65 5.45 18.10
C ASP A 44 -27.23 4.96 18.01
N PHE A 45 -26.78 4.55 16.81
CA PHE A 45 -25.39 4.18 16.57
C PHE A 45 -24.47 5.40 16.77
N HIS A 46 -24.83 6.55 16.20
CA HIS A 46 -24.05 7.79 16.32
C HIS A 46 -23.90 8.21 17.80
N ARG A 47 -24.99 8.14 18.58
CA ARG A 47 -24.96 8.42 20.04
C ARG A 47 -24.04 7.46 20.79
N ARG A 48 -24.09 6.15 20.48
CA ARG A 48 -23.21 5.15 21.07
C ARG A 48 -21.75 5.32 20.67
N LEU A 49 -21.48 5.70 19.44
CA LEU A 49 -20.13 6.01 18.97
C LEU A 49 -19.53 7.17 19.76
N LYS A 50 -20.26 8.28 19.92
CA LYS A 50 -19.83 9.43 20.74
C LYS A 50 -19.58 9.03 22.21
N TRP A 51 -20.47 8.24 22.80
CA TRP A 51 -20.26 7.73 24.14
C TRP A 51 -18.99 6.88 24.23
N PHE A 52 -18.74 6.01 23.26
CA PHE A 52 -17.56 5.15 23.21
C PHE A 52 -16.27 5.96 23.07
N GLN A 53 -16.25 7.00 22.24
CA GLN A 53 -15.13 7.94 22.13
C GLN A 53 -14.79 8.53 23.47
N GLN A 54 -15.78 9.15 24.15
CA GLN A 54 -15.61 9.77 25.48
C GLN A 54 -15.13 8.77 26.54
N TYR A 55 -15.65 7.54 26.51
CA TYR A 55 -15.22 6.47 27.40
C TYR A 55 -13.75 6.11 27.19
N ARG A 56 -13.30 6.01 25.95
CA ARG A 56 -11.92 5.67 25.59
C ARG A 56 -10.95 6.80 25.96
N GLU A 57 -11.31 8.03 25.70
CA GLU A 57 -10.54 9.23 26.09
C GLU A 57 -10.36 9.28 27.62
N LYS A 58 -11.43 9.11 28.37
CA LYS A 58 -11.41 9.11 29.85
C LYS A 58 -10.49 8.01 30.43
N ASN A 59 -10.37 6.87 29.75
CA ASN A 59 -9.56 5.74 30.19
C ASN A 59 -8.16 5.72 29.53
N GLN A 60 -7.74 6.81 28.87
CA GLN A 60 -6.45 6.93 28.17
C GLN A 60 -6.19 5.79 27.15
N GLN A 61 -7.24 5.22 26.61
CA GLN A 61 -7.17 4.16 25.62
C GLN A 61 -7.24 4.78 24.23
N TYR A 62 -6.09 4.84 23.57
CA TYR A 62 -5.98 5.43 22.24
C TYR A 62 -6.84 4.69 21.22
N LEU A 63 -7.82 5.38 20.69
CA LEU A 63 -8.50 5.06 19.45
C LEU A 63 -8.43 6.34 18.63
N VAL A 64 -7.84 6.26 17.42
CA VAL A 64 -7.84 7.43 16.55
C VAL A 64 -9.22 7.45 15.88
N ILE A 65 -10.12 8.20 16.48
CA ILE A 65 -11.32 8.68 15.83
C ILE A 65 -11.02 10.14 15.59
N GLU A 66 -10.70 10.51 14.38
CA GLU A 66 -10.47 11.90 14.04
C GLU A 66 -11.81 12.64 14.03
N GLU A 67 -11.72 13.91 14.41
CA GLU A 67 -12.87 14.80 14.49
C GLU A 67 -13.52 15.01 13.13
N LEU A 68 -14.70 15.62 13.14
CA LEU A 68 -15.49 15.95 11.95
C LEU A 68 -14.66 16.77 10.97
N ASN A 69 -14.65 16.38 9.71
CA ASN A 69 -14.16 17.24 8.63
C ASN A 69 -15.21 18.33 8.30
N ASP A 70 -14.92 19.19 7.33
CA ASP A 70 -15.84 20.27 6.89
C ASP A 70 -17.20 19.77 6.39
N HIS A 71 -17.35 18.46 6.15
CA HIS A 71 -18.61 17.81 5.75
C HIS A 71 -19.28 17.06 6.91
N ASP A 72 -18.80 17.20 8.14
CA ASP A 72 -19.26 16.47 9.31
C ASP A 72 -19.09 14.93 9.20
N ASP A 73 -18.18 14.44 8.36
CA ASP A 73 -17.83 13.03 8.26
C ASP A 73 -16.88 12.63 9.39
N ILE A 74 -16.93 11.39 9.85
CA ILE A 74 -16.04 10.84 10.89
C ILE A 74 -15.05 9.86 10.26
N LEU A 75 -13.75 10.05 10.50
CA LEU A 75 -12.71 9.08 10.15
C LEU A 75 -12.47 8.13 11.32
N LEU A 76 -12.62 6.84 11.07
CA LEU A 76 -12.12 5.78 11.93
C LEU A 76 -10.79 5.27 11.35
N SER A 77 -9.69 5.50 12.06
CA SER A 77 -8.35 5.10 11.62
C SER A 77 -7.47 4.73 12.81
N LEU A 78 -6.47 3.88 12.60
CA LEU A 78 -5.41 3.63 13.57
C LEU A 78 -4.25 4.62 13.44
N VAL A 79 -4.26 5.45 12.39
CA VAL A 79 -3.14 6.31 12.04
C VAL A 79 -3.59 7.78 12.07
N PRO A 80 -3.16 8.57 13.08
CA PRO A 80 -3.47 9.98 13.13
C PRO A 80 -2.72 10.74 12.01
N LYS A 81 -3.27 11.89 11.58
CA LYS A 81 -2.75 12.72 10.47
C LYS A 81 -1.23 12.95 10.56
N SER A 82 -0.73 13.34 11.73
CA SER A 82 0.70 13.61 11.94
C SER A 82 1.61 12.40 11.77
N ARG A 83 1.09 11.20 11.98
CA ARG A 83 1.79 9.93 11.72
C ARG A 83 1.61 9.48 10.28
N LEU A 84 0.44 9.73 9.69
CA LEU A 84 0.16 9.46 8.29
C LEU A 84 1.15 10.17 7.37
N GLU A 85 1.43 11.45 7.59
CA GLU A 85 2.44 12.21 6.84
C GLU A 85 3.83 11.56 6.90
N LYS A 86 4.22 11.06 8.08
CA LYS A 86 5.52 10.38 8.26
C LYS A 86 5.56 9.01 7.61
N LEU A 87 4.42 8.27 7.61
CA LEU A 87 4.31 6.99 6.90
C LEU A 87 4.38 7.20 5.40
N MET A 88 3.66 8.20 4.86
CA MET A 88 3.71 8.53 3.44
C MET A 88 5.12 8.86 2.98
N LYS A 89 5.91 9.54 3.81
CA LYS A 89 7.30 9.86 3.49
C LYS A 89 8.16 8.61 3.26
N ALA A 90 7.97 7.56 4.05
CA ALA A 90 8.66 6.27 3.85
C ALA A 90 8.04 5.46 2.70
N LEU A 91 6.71 5.41 2.63
CA LEU A 91 5.97 4.67 1.61
C LEU A 91 6.33 5.13 0.19
N LEU A 92 6.50 6.44 -0.01
CA LEU A 92 6.72 7.07 -1.31
C LEU A 92 8.20 7.36 -1.62
N ASP A 93 9.12 6.87 -0.79
CA ASP A 93 10.56 6.97 -1.02
C ASP A 93 11.03 5.79 -1.89
N GLU A 94 11.65 6.09 -3.04
CA GLU A 94 12.18 5.10 -3.98
C GLU A 94 13.36 4.31 -3.39
N ASN A 95 14.07 4.88 -2.41
CA ASN A 95 15.11 4.18 -1.64
C ASN A 95 14.54 3.31 -0.52
N GLU A 96 13.24 3.37 -0.30
CA GLU A 96 12.54 2.55 0.70
C GLU A 96 11.51 1.63 0.03
N PHE A 97 10.24 2.02 0.05
CA PHE A 97 9.15 1.13 -0.37
C PHE A 97 8.70 1.35 -1.80
N LEU A 98 8.79 2.56 -2.34
CA LEU A 98 8.28 2.85 -3.68
C LEU A 98 9.16 2.20 -4.75
N SER A 99 8.55 1.45 -5.66
CA SER A 99 9.23 0.82 -6.80
C SER A 99 8.50 1.11 -8.11
N PRO A 100 9.10 0.79 -9.27
CA PRO A 100 8.41 0.91 -10.56
C PRO A 100 7.08 0.14 -10.61
N GLY A 101 7.00 -1.03 -9.97
CA GLY A 101 5.82 -1.90 -9.97
C GLY A 101 4.91 -1.76 -8.76
N GLY A 102 5.15 -0.83 -7.83
CA GLY A 102 4.34 -0.64 -6.62
C GLY A 102 5.14 -0.57 -5.33
N ILE A 103 4.55 -1.00 -4.23
CA ILE A 103 5.14 -0.94 -2.88
C ILE A 103 5.78 -2.29 -2.53
N ARG A 104 7.06 -2.25 -2.15
CA ARG A 104 7.85 -3.39 -1.69
C ARG A 104 7.34 -3.92 -0.34
N SER A 105 7.48 -5.21 -0.11
CA SER A 105 7.07 -5.84 1.15
C SER A 105 8.03 -5.58 2.32
N ILE A 106 9.31 -5.31 2.03
CA ILE A 106 10.29 -4.75 2.98
C ILE A 106 10.98 -3.55 2.31
N SER A 107 11.32 -2.56 3.12
CA SER A 107 12.06 -1.38 2.67
C SER A 107 13.46 -1.76 2.17
N LYS A 108 13.86 -1.17 1.04
CA LYS A 108 15.19 -1.34 0.44
C LYS A 108 16.34 -0.86 1.35
N ILE A 109 16.07 -0.05 2.38
CA ILE A 109 17.10 0.33 3.37
C ILE A 109 17.73 -0.88 4.07
N HIS A 110 17.05 -2.05 4.04
CA HIS A 110 17.58 -3.31 4.59
C HIS A 110 18.41 -4.11 3.58
N GLU A 111 18.84 -3.50 2.48
CA GLU A 111 19.70 -4.15 1.46
C GLU A 111 21.03 -4.65 2.04
N HIS A 112 21.56 -3.96 3.05
CA HIS A 112 22.79 -4.33 3.75
C HIS A 112 22.56 -5.14 5.03
N GLY A 113 21.34 -5.63 5.22
CA GLY A 113 20.94 -6.44 6.38
C GLY A 113 20.42 -5.59 7.55
N TYR A 114 19.63 -6.26 8.37
CA TYR A 114 19.19 -5.84 9.69
C TYR A 114 19.41 -7.00 10.64
N SER A 115 19.96 -6.75 11.80
CA SER A 115 20.08 -7.77 12.84
C SER A 115 19.66 -7.25 14.22
N VAL A 116 19.27 -8.20 15.07
CA VAL A 116 18.93 -7.97 16.47
C VAL A 116 19.52 -9.12 17.30
N ASP A 117 20.21 -8.77 18.40
CA ASP A 117 20.65 -9.74 19.38
C ASP A 117 19.53 -10.04 20.38
N ILE A 118 19.28 -11.32 20.61
CA ILE A 118 18.33 -11.81 21.61
C ILE A 118 19.06 -12.86 22.45
N ASP A 119 19.42 -12.48 23.67
CA ASP A 119 20.10 -13.33 24.65
C ASP A 119 21.41 -13.97 24.12
N GLY A 120 22.19 -13.20 23.35
CA GLY A 120 23.47 -13.63 22.77
C GLY A 120 23.35 -14.42 21.47
N GLN A 121 22.13 -14.54 20.92
CA GLN A 121 21.88 -15.09 19.59
C GLN A 121 21.50 -13.99 18.64
N GLU A 122 22.21 -13.86 17.53
CA GLU A 122 21.91 -12.89 16.48
C GLU A 122 20.86 -13.44 15.51
N PHE A 123 19.79 -12.65 15.29
CA PHE A 123 18.76 -12.90 14.30
C PHE A 123 18.76 -11.76 13.28
N GLY A 124 18.69 -12.09 12.00
CA GLY A 124 18.75 -11.07 10.96
C GLY A 124 17.90 -11.38 9.75
N LEU A 125 17.67 -10.34 8.96
CA LEU A 125 17.06 -10.40 7.64
C LEU A 125 17.67 -9.32 6.75
N ASP A 126 17.54 -9.52 5.45
CA ASP A 126 17.97 -8.59 4.40
C ASP A 126 16.86 -8.37 3.37
N TYR A 127 16.97 -7.30 2.61
CA TYR A 127 16.11 -7.04 1.46
C TYR A 127 16.45 -8.01 0.33
N GLN A 128 15.46 -8.75 -0.15
CA GLN A 128 15.59 -9.72 -1.25
C GLN A 128 14.45 -9.48 -2.25
N PRO A 129 14.69 -8.77 -3.35
CA PRO A 129 13.62 -8.30 -4.24
C PRO A 129 12.95 -9.39 -5.08
N ALA A 130 13.51 -10.59 -5.14
CA ALA A 130 13.05 -11.69 -5.97
C ALA A 130 12.71 -12.94 -5.14
N GLU A 131 13.19 -14.12 -5.57
CA GLU A 131 13.08 -15.36 -4.82
C GLU A 131 13.86 -15.29 -3.50
N GLY A 132 13.34 -15.92 -2.45
CA GLY A 132 14.03 -16.00 -1.17
C GLY A 132 15.23 -16.95 -1.24
N THR A 133 16.35 -16.55 -0.64
CA THR A 133 17.58 -17.37 -0.55
C THR A 133 17.57 -18.35 0.62
N SER A 134 16.55 -18.32 1.47
CA SER A 134 16.40 -19.21 2.63
C SER A 134 14.92 -19.59 2.83
N ALA A 135 14.68 -20.65 3.60
CA ALA A 135 13.33 -21.08 3.98
C ALA A 135 12.65 -20.18 5.03
N LEU A 136 13.26 -19.07 5.41
CA LEU A 136 12.70 -18.10 6.33
C LEU A 136 11.43 -17.48 5.72
N PHE A 137 10.33 -17.42 6.46
CA PHE A 137 9.00 -16.97 6.02
C PHE A 137 8.28 -17.87 5.00
N GLY A 138 8.51 -19.16 5.01
CA GLY A 138 7.58 -20.11 4.41
C GLY A 138 7.87 -20.57 2.98
N GLY A 139 9.06 -21.06 2.71
CA GLY A 139 9.35 -21.77 1.46
C GLY A 139 9.51 -20.87 0.25
N ASN A 140 8.71 -21.08 -0.82
CA ASN A 140 8.88 -20.38 -2.08
C ASN A 140 8.38 -18.93 -2.09
N SER A 141 7.52 -18.56 -1.12
CA SER A 141 6.99 -17.19 -1.02
C SER A 141 7.98 -16.29 -0.30
N ASN A 142 8.39 -15.20 -0.93
CA ASN A 142 9.31 -14.23 -0.35
C ASN A 142 8.62 -12.92 0.03
N TRP A 143 8.57 -12.61 1.34
CA TRP A 143 8.03 -11.36 1.88
C TRP A 143 9.12 -10.33 2.25
N ARG A 144 10.34 -10.51 1.75
CA ARG A 144 11.52 -9.69 2.09
C ARG A 144 11.92 -8.70 0.98
N GLY A 145 10.97 -8.22 0.19
CA GLY A 145 11.27 -7.21 -0.83
C GLY A 145 10.31 -7.14 -2.01
N PRO A 146 9.73 -8.27 -2.49
CA PRO A 146 8.85 -8.25 -3.66
C PRO A 146 7.61 -7.39 -3.48
N VAL A 147 7.01 -7.03 -4.62
CA VAL A 147 5.70 -6.40 -4.71
C VAL A 147 4.62 -7.48 -4.73
N TRP A 148 3.69 -7.40 -3.77
CA TRP A 148 2.56 -8.30 -3.63
C TRP A 148 1.28 -7.59 -4.06
N MET A 149 0.64 -8.07 -5.11
CA MET A 149 -0.52 -7.41 -5.73
C MET A 149 -1.69 -7.17 -4.75
N PRO A 150 -2.16 -8.14 -3.93
CA PRO A 150 -3.28 -7.91 -3.04
C PRO A 150 -3.00 -6.87 -1.95
N MET A 151 -1.79 -6.87 -1.41
CA MET A 151 -1.40 -5.92 -0.36
C MET A 151 -1.31 -4.50 -0.93
N ASN A 152 -0.78 -4.36 -2.13
CA ASN A 152 -0.76 -3.10 -2.85
C ASN A 152 -2.18 -2.62 -3.21
N TYR A 153 -3.07 -3.54 -3.60
CA TYR A 153 -4.47 -3.23 -3.84
C TYR A 153 -5.13 -2.65 -2.57
N LEU A 154 -4.91 -3.27 -1.40
CA LEU A 154 -5.43 -2.76 -0.13
C LEU A 154 -4.86 -1.37 0.21
N LEU A 155 -3.58 -1.11 -0.08
CA LEU A 155 -2.99 0.24 0.08
C LEU A 155 -3.68 1.25 -0.84
N VAL A 156 -3.89 0.92 -2.10
CA VAL A 156 -4.60 1.78 -3.07
C VAL A 156 -6.01 2.11 -2.57
N GLN A 157 -6.74 1.13 -2.00
CA GLN A 157 -8.07 1.37 -1.44
C GLN A 157 -8.01 2.23 -0.17
N ALA A 158 -7.09 1.95 0.73
CA ALA A 158 -6.92 2.73 1.97
C ALA A 158 -6.60 4.20 1.69
N LEU A 159 -5.68 4.47 0.75
CA LEU A 159 -5.33 5.83 0.33
C LEU A 159 -6.51 6.57 -0.32
N GLN A 160 -7.33 5.86 -1.09
CA GLN A 160 -8.55 6.44 -1.65
C GLN A 160 -9.56 6.80 -0.54
N THR A 161 -9.75 5.92 0.45
CA THR A 161 -10.62 6.18 1.59
C THR A 161 -10.13 7.37 2.43
N LEU A 162 -8.81 7.45 2.66
CA LEU A 162 -8.20 8.59 3.34
C LEU A 162 -8.37 9.89 2.54
N TYR A 163 -8.28 9.83 1.20
CA TYR A 163 -8.57 10.99 0.35
C TYR A 163 -10.03 11.46 0.46
N GLU A 164 -10.99 10.54 0.57
CA GLU A 164 -12.42 10.89 0.75
C GLU A 164 -12.69 11.70 2.03
N TYR A 165 -11.80 11.59 3.01
CA TYR A 165 -11.88 12.35 4.26
C TYR A 165 -11.04 13.64 4.22
N HIS A 166 -9.75 13.53 3.86
CA HIS A 166 -8.80 14.65 3.92
C HIS A 166 -8.88 15.58 2.69
N ASN A 167 -9.47 15.11 1.58
CA ASN A 167 -9.54 15.84 0.30
C ASN A 167 -8.15 16.40 -0.12
N ASP A 168 -8.10 17.64 -0.59
CA ASP A 168 -6.89 18.32 -1.02
C ASP A 168 -6.08 18.98 0.12
N GLU A 169 -6.57 18.89 1.36
CA GLU A 169 -5.90 19.47 2.53
C GLU A 169 -4.65 18.71 2.94
N LEU A 170 -4.60 17.40 2.67
CA LEU A 170 -3.43 16.58 2.94
C LEU A 170 -2.63 16.36 1.67
N GLN A 171 -1.47 17.01 1.58
CA GLN A 171 -0.54 16.95 0.46
C GLN A 171 0.77 16.29 0.90
N VAL A 172 1.26 15.35 0.10
CA VAL A 172 2.52 14.64 0.30
C VAL A 172 3.41 14.77 -0.93
N GLU A 173 4.70 14.52 -0.81
CA GLU A 173 5.60 14.47 -1.96
C GLU A 173 5.51 13.11 -2.67
N LEU A 174 5.42 13.13 -4.00
CA LEU A 174 5.36 11.94 -4.84
C LEU A 174 6.31 12.05 -6.06
N PRO A 175 7.42 11.31 -6.10
CA PRO A 175 8.05 10.57 -4.99
C PRO A 175 8.55 11.48 -3.86
N THR A 176 8.85 10.91 -2.71
CA THR A 176 9.48 11.62 -1.59
C THR A 176 10.82 12.27 -2.03
N GLY A 177 11.00 13.55 -1.69
CA GLY A 177 12.19 14.32 -2.08
C GLY A 177 12.13 14.95 -3.47
N SER A 178 11.05 14.72 -4.25
CA SER A 178 10.89 15.31 -5.60
C SER A 178 10.45 16.78 -5.59
N GLY A 179 9.88 17.27 -4.49
CA GLY A 179 9.21 18.55 -4.41
C GLY A 179 7.81 18.58 -5.03
N ASN A 180 7.40 17.53 -5.76
CA ASN A 180 6.08 17.44 -6.37
C ASN A 180 5.03 17.05 -5.33
N LYS A 181 4.03 17.92 -5.12
CA LYS A 181 2.95 17.67 -4.18
C LYS A 181 1.79 16.94 -4.86
N ALA A 182 1.23 15.97 -4.12
CA ALA A 182 0.07 15.19 -4.54
C ALA A 182 -0.86 14.95 -3.35
N ASN A 183 -2.17 14.95 -3.57
CA ASN A 183 -3.12 14.47 -2.58
C ASN A 183 -3.17 12.93 -2.55
N LEU A 184 -3.80 12.34 -1.53
CA LEU A 184 -3.81 10.89 -1.35
C LEU A 184 -4.57 10.14 -2.47
N GLY A 185 -5.51 10.79 -3.14
CA GLY A 185 -6.20 10.25 -4.31
C GLY A 185 -5.28 10.16 -5.54
N GLU A 186 -4.40 11.14 -5.72
CA GLU A 186 -3.38 11.13 -6.77
C GLU A 186 -2.32 10.07 -6.48
N VAL A 187 -1.89 9.94 -5.23
CA VAL A 187 -1.00 8.85 -4.78
C VAL A 187 -1.62 7.48 -5.05
N SER A 188 -2.90 7.29 -4.67
CA SER A 188 -3.64 6.06 -4.94
C SER A 188 -3.67 5.72 -6.44
N ASN A 189 -3.89 6.72 -7.30
CA ASN A 189 -3.90 6.53 -8.75
C ASN A 189 -2.50 6.24 -9.32
N ASP A 190 -1.43 6.86 -8.80
CA ASP A 190 -0.06 6.56 -9.22
C ASP A 190 0.31 5.12 -8.88
N LEU A 191 0.04 4.67 -7.66
CA LEU A 191 0.27 3.27 -7.26
C LEU A 191 -0.53 2.29 -8.13
N ALA A 192 -1.79 2.59 -8.42
CA ALA A 192 -2.60 1.76 -9.31
C ALA A 192 -2.00 1.68 -10.73
N LYS A 193 -1.49 2.79 -11.27
CA LYS A 193 -0.80 2.82 -12.57
C LYS A 193 0.48 1.98 -12.56
N ARG A 194 1.31 2.08 -11.51
CA ARG A 194 2.52 1.25 -11.35
C ARG A 194 2.17 -0.24 -11.35
N LEU A 195 1.13 -0.65 -10.64
CA LEU A 195 0.66 -2.04 -10.60
C LEU A 195 0.13 -2.53 -11.96
N VAL A 196 -0.59 -1.70 -12.68
CA VAL A 196 -1.10 -2.01 -14.03
C VAL A 196 0.04 -2.09 -15.04
N SER A 197 1.04 -1.22 -14.95
CA SER A 197 2.19 -1.19 -15.87
C SER A 197 3.03 -2.48 -15.87
N ILE A 198 2.96 -3.28 -14.80
CA ILE A 198 3.57 -4.63 -14.75
C ILE A 198 3.09 -5.50 -15.93
N PHE A 199 1.84 -5.31 -16.35
CA PHE A 199 1.17 -6.09 -17.39
C PHE A 199 1.06 -5.39 -18.74
N GLU A 200 1.38 -4.12 -18.82
CA GLU A 200 1.34 -3.35 -20.06
C GLU A 200 2.59 -3.63 -20.90
N LYS A 201 2.41 -3.61 -22.22
CA LYS A 201 3.54 -3.67 -23.16
C LYS A 201 4.22 -2.31 -23.22
N ASP A 202 5.55 -2.30 -23.10
CA ASP A 202 6.38 -1.13 -23.35
C ASP A 202 6.44 -0.79 -24.87
N THR A 203 7.21 0.23 -25.21
CA THR A 203 7.40 0.66 -26.61
C THR A 203 8.05 -0.40 -27.51
N ASN A 204 8.70 -1.42 -26.92
CA ASN A 204 9.29 -2.56 -27.61
C ASN A 204 8.36 -3.79 -27.66
N GLY A 205 7.14 -3.65 -27.15
CA GLY A 205 6.16 -4.73 -27.04
C GLY A 205 6.42 -5.71 -25.91
N MET A 206 7.30 -5.37 -24.95
CA MET A 206 7.71 -6.21 -23.84
C MET A 206 6.87 -5.92 -22.59
N ARG A 207 6.46 -6.97 -21.86
CA ARG A 207 5.77 -6.85 -20.56
C ARG A 207 6.79 -7.05 -19.44
N PRO A 208 6.87 -6.15 -18.43
CA PRO A 208 7.74 -6.34 -17.27
C PRO A 208 7.52 -7.69 -16.58
N ALA A 209 6.26 -8.11 -16.39
CA ALA A 209 5.94 -9.40 -15.79
C ALA A 209 6.62 -10.60 -16.46
N ASN A 210 6.88 -10.54 -17.77
CA ASN A 210 7.43 -11.64 -18.58
C ASN A 210 8.94 -11.48 -18.87
N MET A 211 9.65 -10.59 -18.20
CA MET A 211 11.02 -10.20 -18.52
C MET A 211 11.97 -11.39 -18.73
N ASP A 212 11.90 -12.42 -17.87
CA ASP A 212 12.78 -13.60 -17.92
C ASP A 212 12.20 -14.75 -18.75
N HIS A 213 11.10 -14.53 -19.46
CA HIS A 213 10.39 -15.56 -20.22
C HIS A 213 10.25 -15.20 -21.70
N PRO A 214 11.29 -15.42 -22.53
CA PRO A 214 11.30 -15.05 -23.96
C PRO A 214 10.13 -15.61 -24.75
N VAL A 215 9.60 -16.79 -24.38
CA VAL A 215 8.42 -17.40 -25.01
C VAL A 215 7.21 -16.47 -24.92
N TYR A 216 6.95 -15.88 -23.76
CA TYR A 216 5.82 -14.96 -23.54
C TYR A 216 6.08 -13.53 -24.04
N GLN A 217 7.30 -13.25 -24.49
CA GLN A 217 7.63 -11.97 -25.10
C GLN A 217 7.56 -12.03 -26.63
N HIS A 218 8.04 -13.12 -27.24
CA HIS A 218 8.34 -13.16 -28.68
C HIS A 218 7.62 -14.24 -29.47
N ASN A 219 7.18 -15.35 -28.85
CA ASN A 219 6.53 -16.43 -29.56
C ASN A 219 5.11 -16.03 -30.00
N GLU A 220 4.77 -16.22 -31.27
CA GLU A 220 3.47 -15.82 -31.85
C GLU A 220 2.26 -16.42 -31.16
N HIS A 221 2.37 -17.62 -30.58
CA HIS A 221 1.28 -18.30 -29.89
C HIS A 221 1.13 -17.88 -28.42
N PHE A 222 2.20 -17.30 -27.81
CA PHE A 222 2.23 -17.04 -26.35
C PHE A 222 2.38 -15.54 -26.00
N LYS A 223 2.86 -14.69 -26.93
CA LYS A 223 3.15 -13.25 -26.65
C LYS A 223 1.95 -12.42 -26.17
N ASP A 224 0.73 -12.88 -26.45
CA ASP A 224 -0.50 -12.19 -26.05
C ASP A 224 -1.15 -12.79 -24.81
N LEU A 225 -0.59 -13.88 -24.28
CA LEU A 225 -1.03 -14.46 -23.02
C LEU A 225 -0.52 -13.62 -21.84
N VAL A 226 -1.39 -13.47 -20.83
CA VAL A 226 -1.05 -12.77 -19.60
C VAL A 226 -1.01 -13.79 -18.48
N LEU A 227 0.14 -13.89 -17.80
CA LEU A 227 0.34 -14.75 -16.65
C LEU A 227 0.12 -13.95 -15.36
N PHE A 228 -0.56 -14.55 -14.39
CA PHE A 228 -0.82 -13.95 -13.09
C PHE A 228 0.14 -14.53 -12.06
N TYR A 229 1.36 -13.97 -12.01
CA TYR A 229 2.39 -14.40 -11.07
C TYR A 229 1.96 -14.15 -9.62
N GLU A 230 2.52 -14.94 -8.71
CA GLU A 230 2.23 -14.86 -7.28
C GLU A 230 2.66 -13.52 -6.68
N TYR A 231 3.86 -13.05 -7.05
CA TYR A 231 4.41 -11.75 -6.67
C TYR A 231 5.36 -11.25 -7.76
N PHE A 232 5.89 -10.04 -7.60
CA PHE A 232 6.71 -9.38 -8.60
C PHE A 232 7.99 -8.87 -7.98
N HIS A 233 9.08 -8.93 -8.73
CA HIS A 233 10.38 -8.45 -8.32
C HIS A 233 10.33 -6.98 -7.87
N GLY A 234 10.87 -6.67 -6.69
CA GLY A 234 10.77 -5.36 -6.04
C GLY A 234 11.44 -4.21 -6.79
N ASP A 235 12.35 -4.47 -7.74
CA ASP A 235 13.08 -3.42 -8.46
C ASP A 235 12.77 -3.36 -9.96
N ASN A 236 12.37 -4.46 -10.62
CA ASN A 236 12.16 -4.50 -12.06
C ASN A 236 10.79 -5.05 -12.50
N SER A 237 9.93 -5.42 -11.56
CA SER A 237 8.57 -5.87 -11.82
C SER A 237 8.42 -7.19 -12.58
N ARG A 238 9.50 -8.00 -12.74
CA ARG A 238 9.35 -9.32 -13.34
C ARG A 238 8.48 -10.23 -12.45
N GLY A 239 7.75 -11.13 -13.07
CA GLY A 239 6.95 -12.13 -12.37
C GLY A 239 7.82 -13.14 -11.64
N VAL A 240 7.42 -13.50 -10.40
CA VAL A 240 8.12 -14.43 -9.51
C VAL A 240 7.10 -15.37 -8.86
N GLY A 241 7.56 -16.54 -8.43
CA GLY A 241 6.71 -17.56 -7.82
C GLY A 241 5.83 -18.27 -8.83
N ALA A 242 4.68 -18.76 -8.40
CA ALA A 242 3.76 -19.47 -9.26
C ALA A 242 3.11 -18.54 -10.30
N SER A 243 3.01 -18.98 -11.56
CA SER A 243 2.54 -18.16 -12.69
C SER A 243 1.01 -18.15 -12.89
N HIS A 244 0.25 -18.85 -12.05
CA HIS A 244 -1.20 -19.01 -12.19
C HIS A 244 -1.98 -18.69 -10.91
N GLN A 245 -1.63 -17.58 -10.24
CA GLN A 245 -2.32 -17.08 -9.05
C GLN A 245 -3.42 -16.06 -9.45
N THR A 246 -4.34 -16.48 -10.30
CA THR A 246 -5.38 -15.62 -10.88
C THR A 246 -6.27 -14.98 -9.80
N GLY A 247 -6.69 -15.75 -8.79
CA GLY A 247 -7.49 -15.22 -7.68
C GLY A 247 -6.75 -14.22 -6.77
N TRP A 248 -5.43 -14.18 -6.86
CA TRP A 248 -4.55 -13.33 -6.06
C TRP A 248 -4.16 -12.06 -6.82
N THR A 249 -3.62 -12.24 -8.03
CA THR A 249 -3.09 -11.15 -8.86
C THR A 249 -4.14 -10.58 -9.81
N GLY A 250 -5.21 -11.31 -10.08
CA GLY A 250 -6.31 -10.88 -10.96
C GLY A 250 -7.06 -9.62 -10.50
N VAL A 251 -6.85 -9.14 -9.26
CA VAL A 251 -7.34 -7.83 -8.77
C VAL A 251 -6.84 -6.66 -9.61
N VAL A 252 -5.81 -6.86 -10.44
CA VAL A 252 -5.36 -5.86 -11.42
C VAL A 252 -6.49 -5.41 -12.36
N ALA A 253 -7.43 -6.28 -12.67
CA ALA A 253 -8.59 -5.94 -13.50
C ALA A 253 -9.45 -4.82 -12.86
N GLU A 254 -9.61 -4.84 -11.53
CA GLU A 254 -10.32 -3.77 -10.82
C GLU A 254 -9.51 -2.47 -10.80
N LEU A 255 -8.18 -2.54 -10.71
CA LEU A 255 -7.33 -1.36 -10.82
C LEU A 255 -7.47 -0.67 -12.20
N ILE A 256 -7.49 -1.46 -13.28
CA ILE A 256 -7.73 -0.97 -14.64
C ILE A 256 -9.09 -0.29 -14.75
N ASN A 257 -10.15 -0.95 -14.25
CA ASN A 257 -11.51 -0.39 -14.23
C ASN A 257 -11.58 0.93 -13.45
N LYS A 258 -10.92 1.02 -12.29
CA LYS A 258 -10.84 2.21 -11.46
C LYS A 258 -10.13 3.37 -12.19
N LEU A 259 -8.99 3.11 -12.82
CA LEU A 259 -8.24 4.12 -13.57
C LEU A 259 -9.07 4.67 -14.74
N ASN A 260 -9.73 3.79 -15.52
CA ASN A 260 -10.60 4.19 -16.62
C ASN A 260 -11.76 5.09 -16.15
N LYS A 261 -12.41 4.74 -15.02
CA LYS A 261 -13.48 5.57 -14.44
C LYS A 261 -12.98 6.95 -14.01
N THR A 262 -11.76 7.02 -13.50
CA THR A 262 -11.13 8.29 -13.08
C THR A 262 -10.82 9.18 -14.28
N GLU A 263 -10.31 8.62 -15.37
CA GLU A 263 -10.02 9.36 -16.60
C GLU A 263 -11.29 9.88 -17.26
N VAL A 264 -12.33 9.07 -17.35
CA VAL A 264 -13.64 9.50 -17.90
C VAL A 264 -14.22 10.67 -17.10
N LYS A 265 -14.14 10.62 -15.77
CA LYS A 265 -14.60 11.74 -14.91
C LYS A 265 -13.79 13.02 -15.17
N LYS A 266 -12.45 12.93 -15.30
CA LYS A 266 -11.60 14.09 -15.63
C LYS A 266 -11.91 14.67 -17.01
N MET A 267 -12.14 13.84 -18.01
CA MET A 267 -12.53 14.28 -19.36
C MET A 267 -13.88 14.99 -19.38
N ASN A 268 -14.86 14.47 -18.66
CA ASN A 268 -16.21 15.09 -18.58
C ASN A 268 -16.16 16.44 -17.85
N LYS A 269 -15.36 16.55 -16.78
CA LYS A 269 -15.15 17.82 -16.06
C LYS A 269 -14.53 18.88 -16.98
N LYS A 270 -13.46 18.53 -17.71
CA LYS A 270 -12.83 19.45 -18.69
C LYS A 270 -13.78 19.89 -19.79
N LYS A 271 -14.63 18.99 -20.31
CA LYS A 271 -15.65 19.36 -21.32
C LYS A 271 -16.66 20.35 -20.77
N HIS A 272 -17.07 20.21 -19.51
CA HIS A 272 -18.01 21.14 -18.86
C HIS A 272 -17.40 22.53 -18.67
N GLU A 273 -16.13 22.59 -18.24
CA GLU A 273 -15.38 23.84 -18.05
C GLU A 273 -15.08 24.58 -19.36
N MET A 274 -15.03 23.88 -20.52
CA MET A 274 -14.83 24.51 -21.84
C MET A 274 -16.13 25.01 -22.47
N VAL A 275 -17.30 24.68 -21.91
CA VAL A 275 -18.62 25.07 -22.44
C VAL A 275 -19.25 26.22 -21.62
N MET A 276 -18.69 26.54 -20.48
CA MET A 276 -19.02 27.73 -19.68
C MET A 276 -18.07 28.88 -20.00
#